data_78d643b3b98a0b33d3add3b18ca137eb
#
_entry.id   78d643b3b98a0b33d3add3b18ca137eb
#
_cell.length_a   1.000
_cell.length_b   1.000
_cell.length_c   1.000
_cell.angle_alpha   90.00
_cell.angle_beta   90.00
_cell.angle_gamma   90.00
#
_symmetry.space_group_name_H-M   'P 1'
#
loop_
_entity.id
_entity.type
_entity.pdbx_description
1 polymer ?
#
loop_
_entity_poly.entity_id
_entity_poly.type
_entity_poly.pdbx_seq_one_letter_code
_entity_poly.pdbx_strand_id
1 'polypeptide(L)'
;CFPIKVSHGHVVDMLDKDIDYLFLPSVINMTHASSKVTHSYACPYVQCLPYIIRSAIDLDSQKFKVLQPIIHFEYGESFLDKNLRQIAREAGCRGRRVETAIKMAKETQESFYEQLETRGKDVLDKLGEEDFALVIISRPYNGCDSGVNLDLPEKLRDLGVLAIPMDFLTLDLEDISKDYPNMYWKYGQKILAAARVIARDKRLYALYITNFGCGPDSFISKFFPKEVGGKPFLMIDIDEHSADAGIMTRCEAFLDSLKNARIKEF
;
A
#
# COMPACT_ATOMS: atom_id res chain seq x y z
N CYS A 1 -3.03 -0.06 16.11
CA CYS A 1 -2.58 0.02 14.71
C CYS A 1 -1.67 1.23 14.54
N PHE A 2 -0.39 1.02 14.28
CA PHE A 2 0.61 2.09 14.19
C PHE A 2 0.27 3.14 13.12
N PRO A 3 -0.10 2.81 11.87
CA PRO A 3 -0.49 3.82 10.89
C PRO A 3 -1.67 4.71 11.30
N ILE A 4 -2.56 4.22 12.14
CA ILE A 4 -3.65 5.05 12.69
C ILE A 4 -3.10 6.05 13.72
N LYS A 5 -2.12 5.67 14.54
CA LYS A 5 -1.45 6.62 15.43
C LYS A 5 -0.74 7.71 14.63
N VAL A 6 -0.04 7.34 13.56
CA VAL A 6 0.58 8.30 12.63
C VAL A 6 -0.44 9.26 12.02
N SER A 7 -1.60 8.75 11.60
CA SER A 7 -2.66 9.60 11.04
C SER A 7 -3.23 10.63 12.04
N HIS A 8 -3.26 10.30 13.34
CA HIS A 8 -3.59 11.31 14.37
C HIS A 8 -2.53 12.42 14.39
N GLY A 9 -1.24 12.06 14.32
CA GLY A 9 -0.15 13.05 14.25
C GLY A 9 -0.28 13.97 13.05
N HIS A 10 -0.58 13.42 11.86
CA HIS A 10 -0.83 14.24 10.66
C HIS A 10 -2.00 15.21 10.83
N VAL A 11 -3.09 14.78 11.46
CA VAL A 11 -4.24 15.66 11.70
C VAL A 11 -3.89 16.72 12.72
N VAL A 12 -3.20 16.37 13.81
CA VAL A 12 -2.75 17.36 14.82
C VAL A 12 -1.83 18.41 14.19
N ASP A 13 -0.88 17.99 13.32
CA ASP A 13 -0.03 18.93 12.59
C ASP A 13 -0.84 19.92 11.70
N MET A 14 -2.00 19.49 11.18
CA MET A 14 -2.87 20.37 10.40
C MET A 14 -3.63 21.40 11.24
N LEU A 15 -3.84 21.15 12.57
CA LEU A 15 -4.57 22.07 13.43
C LEU A 15 -3.86 23.43 13.57
N ASP A 16 -2.53 23.44 13.50
CA ASP A 16 -1.69 24.63 13.64
C ASP A 16 -1.44 25.35 12.30
N LYS A 17 -2.02 24.85 11.20
CA LYS A 17 -1.83 25.41 9.86
C LYS A 17 -3.02 26.26 9.42
N ASP A 18 -2.73 27.27 8.62
CA ASP A 18 -3.76 28.12 7.99
C ASP A 18 -4.34 27.40 6.78
N ILE A 19 -5.36 26.58 7.03
CA ILE A 19 -6.08 25.78 6.01
C ILE A 19 -7.57 26.13 6.00
N ASP A 20 -8.18 26.09 4.83
CA ASP A 20 -9.62 26.28 4.66
C ASP A 20 -10.41 24.99 4.88
N TYR A 21 -9.83 23.86 4.47
CA TYR A 21 -10.47 22.54 4.50
C TYR A 21 -9.52 21.45 4.97
N LEU A 22 -10.01 20.58 5.83
CA LEU A 22 -9.39 19.27 6.12
C LEU A 22 -10.17 18.20 5.37
N PHE A 23 -9.51 17.53 4.41
CA PHE A 23 -10.10 16.42 3.66
C PHE A 23 -9.79 15.09 4.36
N LEU A 24 -10.80 14.45 4.92
CA LEU A 24 -10.68 13.25 5.73
C LEU A 24 -11.67 12.18 5.24
N PRO A 25 -11.36 11.45 4.15
CA PRO A 25 -12.30 10.54 3.52
C PRO A 25 -12.41 9.20 4.26
N SER A 26 -13.60 8.60 4.19
CA SER A 26 -13.88 7.21 4.52
C SER A 26 -13.83 6.39 3.23
N VAL A 27 -12.72 5.70 2.98
CA VAL A 27 -12.57 4.86 1.77
C VAL A 27 -13.04 3.46 2.09
N ILE A 28 -14.18 3.05 1.53
CA ILE A 28 -14.81 1.76 1.84
C ILE A 28 -14.21 0.64 1.00
N ASN A 29 -14.14 0.84 -0.29
CA ASN A 29 -13.61 -0.15 -1.23
C ASN A 29 -12.74 0.52 -2.31
N MET A 30 -12.02 -0.31 -3.04
CA MET A 30 -11.09 0.10 -4.09
C MET A 30 -11.49 -0.57 -5.40
N THR A 31 -10.95 -0.11 -6.52
CA THR A 31 -11.20 -0.70 -7.83
C THR A 31 -10.79 -2.18 -7.85
N HIS A 32 -11.60 -3.04 -8.46
CA HIS A 32 -11.23 -4.44 -8.68
C HIS A 32 -10.05 -4.56 -9.65
N ALA A 33 -9.14 -5.49 -9.36
CA ALA A 33 -8.10 -5.87 -10.31
C ALA A 33 -8.66 -6.79 -11.42
N SER A 34 -9.74 -7.52 -11.11
CA SER A 34 -10.35 -8.50 -12.01
C SER A 34 -11.84 -8.61 -11.71
N SER A 35 -12.65 -8.85 -12.73
CA SER A 35 -14.10 -9.13 -12.60
C SER A 35 -14.42 -10.42 -11.81
N LYS A 36 -13.41 -11.24 -11.52
CA LYS A 36 -13.56 -12.50 -10.79
C LYS A 36 -13.53 -12.32 -9.26
N VAL A 37 -13.09 -11.16 -8.80
CA VAL A 37 -13.05 -10.85 -7.37
C VAL A 37 -14.37 -10.20 -6.97
N THR A 38 -15.03 -10.75 -5.96
CA THR A 38 -16.36 -10.28 -5.53
C THR A 38 -16.31 -9.00 -4.71
N HIS A 39 -15.22 -8.74 -4.02
CA HIS A 39 -15.06 -7.57 -3.15
C HIS A 39 -13.64 -7.04 -3.16
N SER A 40 -13.50 -5.74 -2.88
CA SER A 40 -12.22 -5.02 -2.90
C SER A 40 -12.13 -4.00 -1.76
N TYR A 41 -12.47 -4.45 -0.54
CA TYR A 41 -12.54 -3.55 0.61
C TYR A 41 -11.16 -3.03 1.05
N ALA A 42 -11.17 -1.77 1.50
CA ALA A 42 -10.10 -1.26 2.35
C ALA A 42 -10.16 -1.93 3.73
N CYS A 43 -9.09 -1.84 4.52
CA CYS A 43 -9.14 -2.39 5.87
C CYS A 43 -10.13 -1.58 6.75
N PRO A 44 -10.73 -2.18 7.80
CA PRO A 44 -11.73 -1.51 8.64
C PRO A 44 -11.24 -0.18 9.23
N TYR A 45 -9.95 -0.08 9.60
CA TYR A 45 -9.39 1.15 10.11
C TYR A 45 -9.31 2.29 9.08
N VAL A 46 -9.06 1.97 7.80
CA VAL A 46 -9.12 2.96 6.71
C VAL A 46 -10.56 3.41 6.48
N GLN A 47 -11.50 2.49 6.51
CA GLN A 47 -12.93 2.81 6.37
C GLN A 47 -13.44 3.72 7.49
N CYS A 48 -12.98 3.48 8.73
CA CYS A 48 -13.44 4.20 9.93
C CYS A 48 -12.54 5.36 10.34
N LEU A 49 -11.48 5.67 9.57
CA LEU A 49 -10.47 6.67 9.94
C LEU A 49 -11.07 8.02 10.39
N PRO A 50 -12.02 8.65 9.65
CA PRO A 50 -12.58 9.94 10.06
C PRO A 50 -13.28 9.89 11.42
N TYR A 51 -13.95 8.80 11.72
CA TYR A 51 -14.66 8.63 12.99
C TYR A 51 -13.71 8.40 14.16
N ILE A 52 -12.64 7.64 13.93
CA ILE A 52 -11.56 7.42 14.91
C ILE A 52 -10.88 8.74 15.25
N ILE A 53 -10.54 9.54 14.24
CA ILE A 53 -9.92 10.86 14.43
C ILE A 53 -10.85 11.79 15.22
N ARG A 54 -12.13 11.88 14.84
CA ARG A 54 -13.11 12.71 15.55
C ARG A 54 -13.36 12.28 17.00
N SER A 55 -13.19 11.01 17.31
CA SER A 55 -13.32 10.53 18.69
C SER A 55 -12.17 10.98 19.61
N ALA A 56 -11.03 11.34 19.04
CA ALA A 56 -9.82 11.72 19.77
C ALA A 56 -9.50 13.21 19.67
N ILE A 57 -9.93 13.89 18.60
CA ILE A 57 -9.58 15.27 18.28
C ILE A 57 -10.87 16.07 18.05
N ASP A 58 -11.03 17.19 18.76
CA ASP A 58 -12.13 18.12 18.53
C ASP A 58 -11.92 18.90 17.24
N LEU A 59 -12.49 18.40 16.15
CA LEU A 59 -12.45 19.03 14.83
C LEU A 59 -13.57 20.05 14.63
N ASP A 60 -14.60 20.04 15.48
CA ASP A 60 -15.78 20.91 15.30
C ASP A 60 -15.52 22.32 15.86
N SER A 61 -14.57 22.48 16.76
CA SER A 61 -14.12 23.78 17.29
C SER A 61 -13.12 24.51 16.35
N GLN A 62 -12.67 23.85 15.29
CA GLN A 62 -11.63 24.40 14.42
C GLN A 62 -12.17 25.45 13.44
N LYS A 63 -11.29 26.35 12.96
CA LYS A 63 -11.65 27.40 12.01
C LYS A 63 -11.89 26.88 10.58
N PHE A 64 -11.28 25.75 10.23
CA PHE A 64 -11.43 25.12 8.92
C PHE A 64 -12.66 24.22 8.86
N LYS A 65 -13.12 23.95 7.64
CA LYS A 65 -14.22 23.00 7.42
C LYS A 65 -13.67 21.59 7.18
N VAL A 66 -14.26 20.59 7.84
CA VAL A 66 -13.93 19.18 7.56
C VAL A 66 -14.80 18.64 6.43
N LEU A 67 -14.15 18.16 5.37
CA LEU A 67 -14.77 17.40 4.28
C LEU A 67 -14.58 15.91 4.56
N GLN A 68 -15.65 15.22 4.88
CA GLN A 68 -15.64 13.81 5.29
C GLN A 68 -16.53 12.95 4.36
N PRO A 69 -16.12 12.77 3.10
CA PRO A 69 -16.89 11.95 2.18
C PRO A 69 -16.72 10.46 2.45
N ILE A 70 -17.76 9.69 2.09
CA ILE A 70 -17.69 8.23 1.98
C ILE A 70 -17.44 7.91 0.51
N ILE A 71 -16.33 7.24 0.21
CA ILE A 71 -15.87 6.97 -1.16
C ILE A 71 -15.93 5.46 -1.44
N HIS A 72 -16.57 5.14 -2.55
CA HIS A 72 -16.66 3.81 -3.13
C HIS A 72 -16.09 3.82 -4.55
N PHE A 73 -14.94 3.20 -4.75
CA PHE A 73 -14.36 3.05 -6.08
C PHE A 73 -14.94 1.84 -6.85
N GLU A 74 -15.46 0.85 -6.15
CA GLU A 74 -15.99 -0.39 -6.73
C GLU A 74 -17.33 -0.20 -7.46
N TYR A 75 -18.11 0.84 -7.11
CA TYR A 75 -19.46 1.03 -7.65
C TYR A 75 -19.48 1.66 -9.06
N GLY A 76 -18.30 1.76 -9.69
CA GLY A 76 -18.14 2.26 -11.05
C GLY A 76 -18.00 3.79 -11.13
N GLU A 77 -17.54 4.23 -12.29
CA GLU A 77 -17.16 5.64 -12.54
C GLU A 77 -18.31 6.63 -12.32
N SER A 78 -19.51 6.30 -12.79
CA SER A 78 -20.67 7.19 -12.65
C SER A 78 -21.00 7.49 -11.19
N PHE A 79 -20.86 6.50 -10.31
CA PHE A 79 -21.07 6.65 -8.88
C PHE A 79 -19.95 7.50 -8.24
N LEU A 80 -18.71 7.21 -8.60
CA LEU A 80 -17.55 7.98 -8.13
C LEU A 80 -17.66 9.44 -8.55
N ASP A 81 -18.00 9.72 -9.81
CA ASP A 81 -18.18 11.08 -10.34
C ASP A 81 -19.26 11.86 -9.58
N LYS A 82 -20.37 11.19 -9.25
CA LYS A 82 -21.41 11.80 -8.43
C LYS A 82 -20.88 12.19 -7.05
N ASN A 83 -20.10 11.34 -6.41
CA ASN A 83 -19.48 11.61 -5.11
C ASN A 83 -18.49 12.76 -5.20
N LEU A 84 -17.61 12.76 -6.21
CA LEU A 84 -16.62 13.82 -6.41
C LEU A 84 -17.28 15.19 -6.67
N ARG A 85 -18.39 15.23 -7.45
CA ARG A 85 -19.17 16.44 -7.63
C ARG A 85 -19.82 16.93 -6.32
N GLN A 86 -20.23 16.02 -5.46
CA GLN A 86 -20.76 16.39 -4.15
C GLN A 86 -19.67 17.01 -3.28
N ILE A 87 -18.50 16.40 -3.18
CA ILE A 87 -17.35 16.93 -2.44
C ILE A 87 -16.98 18.32 -2.95
N ALA A 88 -16.90 18.49 -4.27
CA ALA A 88 -16.61 19.78 -4.88
C ALA A 88 -17.63 20.86 -4.50
N ARG A 89 -18.93 20.53 -4.45
CA ARG A 89 -19.98 21.46 -4.00
C ARG A 89 -19.82 21.86 -2.53
N GLU A 90 -19.45 20.90 -1.68
CA GLU A 90 -19.19 21.14 -0.24
C GLU A 90 -17.98 22.06 -0.05
N ALA A 91 -16.99 21.97 -0.94
CA ALA A 91 -15.83 22.86 -1.03
C ALA A 91 -16.12 24.17 -1.78
N GLY A 92 -17.40 24.48 -2.12
CA GLY A 92 -17.76 25.71 -2.81
C GLY A 92 -17.52 25.72 -4.32
N CYS A 93 -17.08 24.62 -4.93
CA CYS A 93 -16.75 24.51 -6.35
C CYS A 93 -17.93 23.96 -7.17
N ARG A 94 -18.15 24.50 -8.37
CA ARG A 94 -19.25 24.09 -9.26
C ARG A 94 -18.90 24.28 -10.74
N GLY A 95 -19.71 23.66 -11.60
CA GLY A 95 -19.68 23.86 -13.03
C GLY A 95 -18.52 23.20 -13.76
N ARG A 96 -18.17 23.72 -14.93
CA ARG A 96 -17.23 23.11 -15.87
C ARG A 96 -15.84 22.84 -15.28
N ARG A 97 -15.39 23.67 -14.33
CA ARG A 97 -14.10 23.45 -13.66
C ARG A 97 -14.05 22.15 -12.87
N VAL A 98 -15.17 21.76 -12.24
CA VAL A 98 -15.26 20.49 -11.49
C VAL A 98 -15.18 19.30 -12.46
N GLU A 99 -15.88 19.34 -13.59
CA GLU A 99 -15.82 18.28 -14.60
C GLU A 99 -14.40 18.12 -15.16
N THR A 100 -13.74 19.23 -15.45
CA THR A 100 -12.34 19.20 -15.90
C THR A 100 -11.41 18.61 -14.82
N ALA A 101 -11.57 19.00 -13.56
CA ALA A 101 -10.76 18.47 -12.46
C ALA A 101 -10.95 16.96 -12.24
N ILE A 102 -12.20 16.48 -12.30
CA ILE A 102 -12.50 15.04 -12.19
C ILE A 102 -11.83 14.26 -13.33
N LYS A 103 -11.97 14.77 -14.58
CA LYS A 103 -11.34 14.15 -15.74
C LYS A 103 -9.82 14.08 -15.57
N MET A 104 -9.19 15.22 -15.27
CA MET A 104 -7.73 15.28 -15.07
C MET A 104 -7.25 14.36 -13.94
N ALA A 105 -8.00 14.26 -12.84
CA ALA A 105 -7.65 13.38 -11.74
C ALA A 105 -7.64 11.91 -12.15
N LYS A 106 -8.62 11.46 -12.94
CA LYS A 106 -8.67 10.10 -13.49
C LYS A 106 -7.51 9.83 -14.42
N GLU A 107 -7.30 10.71 -15.41
CA GLU A 107 -6.21 10.59 -16.38
C GLU A 107 -4.83 10.54 -15.68
N THR A 108 -4.64 11.36 -14.63
CA THR A 108 -3.42 11.36 -13.84
C THR A 108 -3.23 10.05 -13.07
N GLN A 109 -4.32 9.52 -12.50
CA GLN A 109 -4.28 8.25 -11.76
C GLN A 109 -3.98 7.06 -12.69
N GLU A 110 -4.58 7.03 -13.86
CA GLU A 110 -4.31 6.02 -14.89
C GLU A 110 -2.85 6.08 -15.34
N SER A 111 -2.40 7.28 -15.72
CA SER A 111 -1.00 7.50 -16.14
C SER A 111 0.01 7.12 -15.05
N PHE A 112 -0.32 7.36 -13.78
CA PHE A 112 0.54 6.95 -12.66
C PHE A 112 0.70 5.42 -12.60
N TYR A 113 -0.38 4.65 -12.74
CA TYR A 113 -0.31 3.19 -12.74
C TYR A 113 0.44 2.64 -13.95
N GLU A 114 0.21 3.20 -15.13
CA GLU A 114 0.95 2.84 -16.35
C GLU A 114 2.45 3.10 -16.20
N GLN A 115 2.83 4.22 -15.59
CA GLN A 115 4.23 4.55 -15.33
C GLN A 115 4.86 3.60 -14.31
N LEU A 116 4.12 3.19 -13.25
CA LEU A 116 4.60 2.21 -12.28
C LEU A 116 4.89 0.86 -12.96
N GLU A 117 3.96 0.39 -13.78
CA GLU A 117 4.11 -0.87 -14.51
C GLU A 117 5.28 -0.83 -15.50
N THR A 118 5.35 0.25 -16.29
CA THR A 118 6.46 0.46 -17.24
C THR A 118 7.79 0.49 -16.52
N ARG A 119 7.87 1.25 -15.42
CA ARG A 119 9.10 1.34 -14.63
C ARG A 119 9.48 -0.01 -14.01
N GLY A 120 8.49 -0.74 -13.51
CA GLY A 120 8.69 -2.08 -12.96
C GLY A 120 9.27 -3.03 -13.99
N LYS A 121 8.70 -3.06 -15.20
CA LYS A 121 9.20 -3.86 -16.31
C LYS A 121 10.63 -3.49 -16.69
N ASP A 122 10.92 -2.20 -16.86
CA ASP A 122 12.27 -1.72 -17.18
C ASP A 122 13.32 -2.14 -16.15
N VAL A 123 12.95 -2.18 -14.87
CA VAL A 123 13.85 -2.58 -13.79
C VAL A 123 14.07 -4.09 -13.80
N LEU A 124 13.00 -4.89 -13.97
CA LEU A 124 13.08 -6.35 -14.00
C LEU A 124 13.80 -6.88 -15.24
N ASP A 125 13.64 -6.22 -16.39
CA ASP A 125 14.33 -6.58 -17.64
C ASP A 125 15.86 -6.32 -17.57
N LYS A 126 16.27 -5.39 -16.70
CA LYS A 126 17.70 -5.10 -16.47
C LYS A 126 18.33 -5.96 -15.37
N LEU A 127 17.52 -6.68 -14.60
CA LEU A 127 18.01 -7.57 -13.55
C LEU A 127 18.67 -8.79 -14.20
N GLY A 128 19.95 -8.99 -13.98
CA GLY A 128 20.72 -10.12 -14.52
C GLY A 128 20.25 -11.45 -13.95
N GLU A 129 20.63 -12.55 -14.60
CA GLU A 129 20.30 -13.92 -14.17
C GLU A 129 20.87 -14.25 -12.80
N GLU A 130 22.06 -13.74 -12.50
CA GLU A 130 22.78 -13.96 -11.24
C GLU A 130 22.44 -12.91 -10.17
N ASP A 131 21.75 -11.84 -10.55
CA ASP A 131 21.32 -10.82 -9.60
C ASP A 131 20.03 -11.21 -8.89
N PHE A 132 19.68 -10.49 -7.82
CA PHE A 132 18.40 -10.61 -7.18
C PHE A 132 17.87 -9.27 -6.68
N ALA A 133 16.56 -9.20 -6.54
CA ALA A 133 15.89 -8.05 -5.96
C ALA A 133 15.04 -8.46 -4.75
N LEU A 134 14.93 -7.57 -3.77
CA LEU A 134 13.96 -7.66 -2.69
C LEU A 134 12.69 -6.90 -3.09
N VAL A 135 11.60 -7.62 -3.17
CA VAL A 135 10.28 -7.03 -3.37
C VAL A 135 9.72 -6.62 -2.03
N ILE A 136 9.49 -5.32 -1.85
CA ILE A 136 8.86 -4.77 -0.65
C ILE A 136 7.37 -5.07 -0.71
N ILE A 137 6.96 -6.08 0.05
CA ILE A 137 5.56 -6.48 0.21
C ILE A 137 4.97 -5.67 1.36
N SER A 138 4.04 -4.78 1.05
CA SER A 138 3.47 -3.91 2.08
C SER A 138 2.19 -3.22 1.61
N ARG A 139 1.52 -2.55 2.52
CA ARG A 139 0.58 -1.47 2.16
C ARG A 139 1.34 -0.20 1.82
N PRO A 140 0.78 0.69 0.98
CA PRO A 140 1.48 1.89 0.51
C PRO A 140 2.08 2.74 1.64
N TYR A 141 1.34 2.95 2.72
CA TYR A 141 1.82 3.75 3.85
C TYR A 141 3.03 3.13 4.58
N ASN A 142 3.19 1.80 4.53
CA ASN A 142 4.39 1.15 5.08
C ASN A 142 5.56 1.14 4.08
N GLY A 143 5.26 0.95 2.80
CA GLY A 143 6.31 0.83 1.77
C GLY A 143 6.84 2.17 1.26
N CYS A 144 6.00 3.23 1.31
CA CYS A 144 6.30 4.50 0.63
C CYS A 144 6.55 5.67 1.58
N ASP A 145 6.15 5.59 2.86
CA ASP A 145 6.41 6.65 3.82
C ASP A 145 7.71 6.36 4.59
N SER A 146 8.71 7.24 4.39
CA SER A 146 10.04 7.07 4.96
C SER A 146 10.05 7.13 6.50
N GLY A 147 9.18 7.94 7.09
CA GLY A 147 9.02 8.00 8.54
C GLY A 147 8.41 6.74 9.12
N VAL A 148 7.45 6.12 8.41
CA VAL A 148 6.78 4.89 8.86
C VAL A 148 7.67 3.67 8.68
N ASN A 149 8.46 3.59 7.59
CA ASN A 149 9.31 2.44 7.30
C ASN A 149 10.78 2.63 7.71
N LEU A 150 11.11 3.71 8.39
CA LEU A 150 12.45 4.03 8.86
C LEU A 150 13.50 4.05 7.73
N ASP A 151 13.13 4.61 6.57
CA ASP A 151 13.95 4.67 5.35
C ASP A 151 14.47 3.30 4.86
N LEU A 152 13.77 2.22 5.21
CA LEU A 152 14.22 0.85 4.92
C LEU A 152 14.55 0.58 3.45
N PRO A 153 13.76 1.04 2.43
CA PRO A 153 14.13 0.86 1.03
C PRO A 153 15.47 1.51 0.66
N GLU A 154 15.77 2.69 1.22
CA GLU A 154 17.03 3.39 0.99
C GLU A 154 18.20 2.67 1.65
N LYS A 155 18.02 2.23 2.89
CA LYS A 155 19.02 1.47 3.63
C LYS A 155 19.38 0.15 2.94
N LEU A 156 18.41 -0.53 2.33
CA LEU A 156 18.67 -1.73 1.52
C LEU A 156 19.50 -1.41 0.29
N ARG A 157 19.22 -0.28 -0.38
CA ARG A 157 20.04 0.20 -1.50
C ARG A 157 21.47 0.47 -1.07
N ASP A 158 21.69 1.06 0.11
CA ASP A 158 23.02 1.33 0.66
C ASP A 158 23.79 0.04 0.99
N LEU A 159 23.08 -1.06 1.27
CA LEU A 159 23.65 -2.42 1.36
C LEU A 159 23.90 -3.07 -0.01
N GLY A 160 23.71 -2.33 -1.11
CA GLY A 160 23.94 -2.81 -2.47
C GLY A 160 22.86 -3.75 -3.00
N VAL A 161 21.65 -3.71 -2.43
CA VAL A 161 20.53 -4.56 -2.84
C VAL A 161 19.46 -3.75 -3.56
N LEU A 162 19.00 -4.26 -4.69
CA LEU A 162 17.87 -3.69 -5.40
C LEU A 162 16.58 -3.98 -4.62
N ALA A 163 15.99 -2.95 -4.03
CA ALA A 163 14.68 -3.01 -3.39
C ALA A 163 13.64 -2.39 -4.32
N ILE A 164 12.56 -3.12 -4.62
CA ILE A 164 11.48 -2.68 -5.49
C ILE A 164 10.12 -2.80 -4.79
N PRO A 165 9.19 -1.87 -4.99
CA PRO A 165 7.84 -2.01 -4.44
C PRO A 165 7.08 -3.13 -5.16
N MET A 166 6.16 -3.80 -4.47
CA MET A 166 5.31 -4.82 -5.09
C MET A 166 4.46 -4.29 -6.24
N ASP A 167 4.22 -2.99 -6.29
CA ASP A 167 3.46 -2.32 -7.34
C ASP A 167 4.24 -2.25 -8.69
N PHE A 168 5.51 -2.64 -8.72
CA PHE A 168 6.29 -2.85 -9.94
C PHE A 168 6.02 -4.19 -10.61
N LEU A 169 5.35 -5.11 -9.90
CA LEU A 169 4.99 -6.41 -10.44
C LEU A 169 3.64 -6.35 -11.17
N THR A 170 3.51 -7.06 -12.27
CA THR A 170 2.23 -7.20 -13.00
C THR A 170 1.31 -8.16 -12.22
N LEU A 171 0.53 -7.61 -11.30
CA LEU A 171 -0.28 -8.39 -10.37
C LEU A 171 -1.67 -8.76 -10.91
N ASP A 172 -2.19 -8.03 -11.88
CA ASP A 172 -3.55 -8.20 -12.39
C ASP A 172 -3.76 -9.51 -13.16
N LEU A 173 -2.66 -10.16 -13.57
CA LEU A 173 -2.69 -11.47 -14.20
C LEU A 173 -2.86 -12.63 -13.19
N GLU A 174 -2.68 -12.35 -11.90
CA GLU A 174 -2.74 -13.36 -10.84
C GLU A 174 -4.14 -13.48 -10.26
N ASP A 175 -4.87 -14.50 -10.68
CA ASP A 175 -6.18 -14.80 -10.13
C ASP A 175 -6.07 -15.61 -8.82
N ILE A 176 -6.15 -14.93 -7.69
CA ILE A 176 -6.18 -15.57 -6.37
C ILE A 176 -7.58 -15.98 -5.91
N SER A 177 -8.64 -15.58 -6.64
CA SER A 177 -10.03 -15.74 -6.20
C SER A 177 -10.46 -17.20 -6.09
N LYS A 178 -9.87 -18.09 -6.88
CA LYS A 178 -10.14 -19.52 -6.84
C LYS A 178 -9.68 -20.17 -5.53
N ASP A 179 -8.50 -19.78 -5.05
CA ASP A 179 -7.90 -20.37 -3.85
C ASP A 179 -8.34 -19.62 -2.58
N TYR A 180 -8.63 -18.33 -2.72
CA TYR A 180 -9.00 -17.42 -1.63
C TYR A 180 -10.28 -16.66 -1.93
N PRO A 181 -11.43 -17.32 -2.12
CA PRO A 181 -12.69 -16.65 -2.49
C PRO A 181 -13.17 -15.64 -1.44
N ASN A 182 -12.74 -15.79 -0.19
CA ASN A 182 -13.09 -14.92 0.92
C ASN A 182 -12.00 -13.86 1.23
N MET A 183 -11.00 -13.69 0.38
CA MET A 183 -10.02 -12.62 0.51
C MET A 183 -10.60 -11.32 -0.08
N TYR A 184 -11.43 -10.64 0.68
CA TYR A 184 -12.13 -9.42 0.26
C TYR A 184 -11.36 -8.13 0.47
N TRP A 185 -10.19 -8.16 1.11
CA TRP A 185 -9.31 -6.98 1.23
C TRP A 185 -8.44 -6.81 -0.01
N LYS A 186 -8.52 -5.64 -0.67
CA LYS A 186 -7.73 -5.34 -1.88
C LYS A 186 -6.24 -5.59 -1.70
N TYR A 187 -5.66 -5.10 -0.59
CA TYR A 187 -4.23 -5.32 -0.33
C TYR A 187 -3.90 -6.76 0.05
N GLY A 188 -4.83 -7.50 0.64
CA GLY A 188 -4.66 -8.94 0.83
C GLY A 188 -4.53 -9.68 -0.50
N GLN A 189 -5.37 -9.33 -1.46
CA GLN A 189 -5.31 -9.87 -2.83
C GLN A 189 -3.98 -9.53 -3.50
N LYS A 190 -3.55 -8.26 -3.46
CA LYS A 190 -2.27 -7.82 -4.05
C LYS A 190 -1.07 -8.51 -3.41
N ILE A 191 -1.04 -8.66 -2.10
CA ILE A 191 0.04 -9.31 -1.36
C ILE A 191 0.18 -10.78 -1.75
N LEU A 192 -0.94 -11.52 -1.84
CA LEU A 192 -0.90 -12.93 -2.25
C LEU A 192 -0.57 -13.10 -3.74
N ALA A 193 -1.06 -12.20 -4.59
CA ALA A 193 -0.67 -12.17 -6.00
C ALA A 193 0.83 -11.91 -6.18
N ALA A 194 1.37 -10.93 -5.45
CA ALA A 194 2.81 -10.64 -5.45
C ALA A 194 3.64 -11.85 -4.98
N ALA A 195 3.19 -12.57 -3.95
CA ALA A 195 3.85 -13.79 -3.48
C ALA A 195 3.95 -14.85 -4.61
N ARG A 196 2.89 -15.02 -5.42
CA ARG A 196 2.91 -15.95 -6.58
C ARG A 196 3.87 -15.52 -7.67
N VAL A 197 3.94 -14.22 -7.96
CA VAL A 197 4.92 -13.70 -8.92
C VAL A 197 6.34 -13.95 -8.43
N ILE A 198 6.61 -13.65 -7.17
CA ILE A 198 7.92 -13.90 -6.53
C ILE A 198 8.27 -15.39 -6.56
N ALA A 199 7.32 -16.27 -6.32
CA ALA A 199 7.55 -17.72 -6.34
C ALA A 199 8.08 -18.22 -7.70
N ARG A 200 7.68 -17.60 -8.81
CA ARG A 200 8.02 -18.02 -10.18
C ARG A 200 9.34 -17.45 -10.70
N ASP A 201 9.81 -16.33 -10.19
CA ASP A 201 11.06 -15.71 -10.64
C ASP A 201 12.17 -15.95 -9.61
N LYS A 202 13.16 -16.80 -9.96
CA LYS A 202 14.30 -17.16 -9.10
C LYS A 202 15.10 -15.96 -8.58
N ARG A 203 15.00 -14.81 -9.23
CA ARG A 203 15.69 -13.56 -8.89
C ARG A 203 14.98 -12.73 -7.83
N LEU A 204 13.70 -13.01 -7.54
CA LEU A 204 12.88 -12.22 -6.62
C LEU A 204 12.74 -12.88 -5.27
N TYR A 205 12.92 -12.09 -4.21
CA TYR A 205 12.67 -12.49 -2.82
C TYR A 205 11.81 -11.43 -2.13
N ALA A 206 11.06 -11.84 -1.11
CA ALA A 206 10.16 -10.93 -0.42
C ALA A 206 10.75 -10.37 0.87
N LEU A 207 10.59 -9.06 1.04
CA LEU A 207 10.66 -8.38 2.32
C LEU A 207 9.26 -7.88 2.66
N TYR A 208 8.60 -8.53 3.62
CA TYR A 208 7.23 -8.21 4.00
C TYR A 208 7.24 -7.25 5.20
N ILE A 209 6.83 -6.00 4.96
CA ILE A 209 6.68 -4.99 5.99
C ILE A 209 5.23 -4.94 6.45
N THR A 210 5.01 -5.22 7.71
CA THR A 210 3.71 -5.13 8.38
C THR A 210 3.80 -4.29 9.65
N ASN A 211 2.70 -4.17 10.38
CA ASN A 211 2.68 -3.47 11.66
C ASN A 211 2.18 -4.40 12.76
N PHE A 212 2.76 -4.28 13.92
CA PHE A 212 2.31 -5.03 15.08
C PHE A 212 0.80 -4.83 15.33
N GLY A 213 0.08 -5.94 15.52
CA GLY A 213 -1.36 -5.92 15.72
C GLY A 213 -2.20 -5.54 14.49
N CYS A 214 -1.64 -5.64 13.27
CA CYS A 214 -2.42 -5.46 12.06
C CYS A 214 -3.39 -6.62 11.86
N GLY A 215 -4.70 -6.38 11.97
CA GLY A 215 -5.74 -7.40 11.83
C GLY A 215 -5.69 -8.12 10.49
N PRO A 216 -5.83 -7.44 9.34
CA PRO A 216 -5.76 -8.09 8.04
C PRO A 216 -4.45 -8.86 7.80
N ASP A 217 -3.29 -8.31 8.19
CA ASP A 217 -2.01 -9.01 7.98
C ASP A 217 -1.87 -10.26 8.84
N SER A 218 -2.47 -10.28 10.02
CA SER A 218 -2.52 -11.48 10.86
C SER A 218 -3.21 -12.67 10.18
N PHE A 219 -4.13 -12.40 9.24
CA PHE A 219 -4.75 -13.44 8.40
C PHE A 219 -3.88 -13.75 7.18
N ILE A 220 -3.42 -12.72 6.45
CA ILE A 220 -2.68 -12.85 5.19
C ILE A 220 -1.35 -13.56 5.42
N SER A 221 -0.63 -13.25 6.50
CA SER A 221 0.67 -13.81 6.83
C SER A 221 0.67 -15.34 6.96
N LYS A 222 -0.48 -15.95 7.25
CA LYS A 222 -0.60 -17.42 7.31
C LYS A 222 -0.62 -18.08 5.93
N PHE A 223 -1.08 -17.37 4.91
CA PHE A 223 -1.14 -17.86 3.54
C PHE A 223 0.11 -17.53 2.74
N PHE A 224 0.79 -16.46 3.09
CA PHE A 224 1.96 -15.94 2.37
C PHE A 224 3.07 -16.97 2.17
N PRO A 225 3.49 -17.77 3.19
CA PRO A 225 4.55 -18.80 3.02
C PRO A 225 4.21 -19.85 1.97
N LYS A 226 2.95 -20.20 1.83
CA LYS A 226 2.49 -21.15 0.79
C LYS A 226 2.58 -20.51 -0.60
N GLU A 227 2.11 -19.28 -0.74
CA GLU A 227 2.04 -18.62 -2.04
C GLU A 227 3.42 -18.20 -2.56
N VAL A 228 4.39 -17.92 -1.66
CA VAL A 228 5.78 -17.63 -2.07
C VAL A 228 6.55 -18.90 -2.45
N GLY A 229 5.89 -20.08 -2.43
CA GLY A 229 6.45 -21.33 -2.91
C GLY A 229 7.57 -21.90 -2.06
N GLY A 230 7.58 -21.61 -0.76
CA GLY A 230 8.64 -22.06 0.16
C GLY A 230 9.95 -21.28 0.02
N LYS A 231 10.03 -20.26 -0.82
CA LYS A 231 11.20 -19.37 -0.88
C LYS A 231 11.42 -18.68 0.47
N PRO A 232 12.67 -18.44 0.86
CA PRO A 232 12.95 -17.63 2.03
C PRO A 232 12.44 -16.21 1.84
N PHE A 233 11.85 -15.67 2.89
CA PHE A 233 11.40 -14.28 2.94
C PHE A 233 11.64 -13.71 4.35
N LEU A 234 11.79 -12.39 4.43
CA LEU A 234 11.90 -11.71 5.71
C LEU A 234 10.58 -10.96 5.98
N MET A 235 10.01 -11.14 7.17
CA MET A 235 8.88 -10.35 7.65
C MET A 235 9.35 -9.43 8.77
N ILE A 236 9.03 -8.14 8.65
CA ILE A 236 9.38 -7.11 9.63
C ILE A 236 8.09 -6.45 10.12
N ASP A 237 7.88 -6.50 11.43
CA ASP A 237 6.84 -5.74 12.10
C ASP A 237 7.41 -4.39 12.52
N ILE A 238 6.76 -3.29 12.11
CA ILE A 238 7.16 -1.93 12.47
C ILE A 238 6.06 -1.30 13.32
N ASP A 239 6.48 -0.67 14.40
CA ASP A 239 5.62 0.13 15.28
C ASP A 239 6.39 1.33 15.84
N GLU A 240 5.76 2.07 16.74
CA GLU A 240 6.34 3.26 17.39
C GLU A 240 7.55 2.98 18.30
N HIS A 241 7.85 1.71 18.59
CA HIS A 241 8.98 1.29 19.41
C HIS A 241 10.11 0.69 18.56
N SER A 242 9.91 0.58 17.25
CA SER A 242 10.90 -0.02 16.36
C SER A 242 12.15 0.83 16.28
N ALA A 243 13.30 0.17 16.31
CA ALA A 243 14.60 0.80 16.19
C ALA A 243 15.37 0.29 14.97
N ASP A 244 16.02 1.20 14.26
CA ASP A 244 16.79 0.97 13.05
C ASP A 244 17.76 -0.21 13.16
N ALA A 245 18.57 -0.23 14.20
CA ALA A 245 19.63 -1.22 14.36
C ALA A 245 19.11 -2.66 14.35
N GLY A 246 17.98 -2.92 15.02
CA GLY A 246 17.38 -4.25 15.05
C GLY A 246 16.83 -4.69 13.70
N ILE A 247 16.23 -3.75 12.95
CA ILE A 247 15.71 -3.99 11.61
C ILE A 247 16.87 -4.27 10.65
N MET A 248 17.90 -3.43 10.67
CA MET A 248 19.05 -3.57 9.79
C MET A 248 19.81 -4.86 10.01
N THR A 249 20.05 -5.24 11.26
CA THR A 249 20.68 -6.54 11.58
C THR A 249 19.90 -7.72 11.00
N ARG A 250 18.57 -7.68 11.05
CA ARG A 250 17.72 -8.74 10.44
C ARG A 250 17.81 -8.74 8.93
N CYS A 251 17.87 -7.56 8.30
CA CYS A 251 18.04 -7.43 6.86
C CYS A 251 19.39 -7.96 6.40
N GLU A 252 20.48 -7.58 7.07
CA GLU A 252 21.84 -8.05 6.78
C GLU A 252 21.94 -9.59 6.90
N ALA A 253 21.44 -10.15 8.01
CA ALA A 253 21.41 -11.61 8.21
C ALA A 253 20.60 -12.34 7.13
N PHE A 254 19.47 -11.76 6.71
CA PHE A 254 18.66 -12.32 5.63
C PHE A 254 19.39 -12.27 4.28
N LEU A 255 20.03 -11.15 3.95
CA LEU A 255 20.82 -10.98 2.74
C LEU A 255 22.00 -11.97 2.67
N ASP A 256 22.71 -12.15 3.79
CA ASP A 256 23.80 -13.13 3.88
C ASP A 256 23.28 -14.57 3.70
N SER A 257 22.12 -14.88 4.26
CA SER A 257 21.45 -16.16 4.04
C SER A 257 21.13 -16.41 2.57
N LEU A 258 20.59 -15.39 1.87
CA LEU A 258 20.27 -15.49 0.44
C LEU A 258 21.52 -15.68 -0.41
N LYS A 259 22.58 -14.90 -0.18
CA LYS A 259 23.86 -15.04 -0.89
C LYS A 259 24.46 -16.42 -0.72
N ASN A 260 24.47 -16.95 0.52
CA ASN A 260 25.01 -18.27 0.82
C ASN A 260 24.17 -19.42 0.22
N ALA A 261 22.85 -19.27 0.16
CA ALA A 261 21.97 -20.26 -0.47
C ALA A 261 22.22 -20.34 -1.99
N ARG A 262 22.33 -19.19 -2.65
CA ARG A 262 22.60 -19.12 -4.10
C ARG A 262 23.96 -19.67 -4.49
N ILE A 263 25.00 -19.48 -3.67
CA ILE A 263 26.34 -20.07 -3.90
C ILE A 263 26.29 -21.61 -3.86
N LYS A 264 25.37 -22.20 -3.10
CA LYS A 264 25.27 -23.67 -2.96
C LYS A 264 24.45 -24.33 -4.08
N GLU A 265 23.72 -23.56 -4.88
CA GLU A 265 22.97 -24.06 -6.03
C GLU A 265 23.84 -24.18 -7.31
N PHE A 266 25.09 -23.72 -7.24
CA PHE A 266 26.15 -23.91 -8.26
C PHE A 266 27.22 -24.88 -7.78
#